data_8754506fddb26f32ec71e37d01058fad
#
_entry.id   8754506fddb26f32ec71e37d01058fad
#
_cell.length_a   1.000
_cell.length_b   1.000
_cell.length_c   1.000
_cell.angle_alpha   90.00
_cell.angle_beta   90.00
_cell.angle_gamma   90.00
#
_symmetry.space_group_name_H-M   'P 1'
#
loop_
_entity.id
_entity.type
_entity.pdbx_description
1 polymer ?
#
loop_
_entity_poly.entity_id
_entity_poly.type
_entity_poly.pdbx_seq_one_letter_code
_entity_poly.pdbx_strand_id
1 'polypeptide(L)'
;MLELININKNYNPGSVNELCLFKDFNLTVKDGEFVSVVGSNGSGKTSMLNIICGSIAVDSGKILIHGEDITRQKDYIRQRRIGRVYQDPSKGTCPGMTILENMSIAENKGKPYNLGRGVNKAKLETYREMLRPLNLGLEDKMGVQVGSLSGGQRQALALLMATMTPIDFLILDEHTAALDPRTAEIVMKLTDQIVREKKMTTVMVTHNLRYALEYGDRILMMHQGKIVLDKVGEEKNRLNTDEIMGIFNRISVECGN
;
A
#
# COMPACT_ATOMS: atom_id res chain seq x y z
N MET A 1 14.07 -5.80 -3.41
CA MET A 1 13.60 -5.68 -4.82
C MET A 1 12.38 -6.56 -5.00
N LEU A 2 11.31 -6.03 -5.62
CA LEU A 2 10.11 -6.77 -6.05
C LEU A 2 10.11 -6.86 -7.57
N GLU A 3 9.81 -8.05 -8.10
CA GLU A 3 9.69 -8.27 -9.54
C GLU A 3 8.41 -9.04 -9.86
N LEU A 4 7.65 -8.52 -10.79
CA LEU A 4 6.54 -9.20 -11.45
C LEU A 4 7.01 -9.52 -12.87
N ILE A 5 7.07 -10.81 -13.22
CA ILE A 5 7.65 -11.27 -14.49
C ILE A 5 6.60 -12.03 -15.27
N ASN A 6 6.25 -11.48 -16.45
CA ASN A 6 5.30 -12.06 -17.41
C ASN A 6 3.99 -12.51 -16.74
N ILE A 7 3.44 -11.65 -15.88
CA ILE A 7 2.20 -11.93 -15.17
C ILE A 7 1.03 -11.93 -16.14
N ASN A 8 0.29 -13.03 -16.13
CA ASN A 8 -0.96 -13.18 -16.85
C ASN A 8 -2.10 -13.40 -15.86
N LYS A 9 -3.22 -12.70 -16.06
CA LYS A 9 -4.41 -12.83 -15.25
C LYS A 9 -5.68 -12.60 -16.05
N ASN A 10 -6.49 -13.65 -16.15
CA ASN A 10 -7.83 -13.62 -16.74
C ASN A 10 -8.89 -13.80 -15.65
N TYR A 11 -9.96 -13.06 -15.76
CA TYR A 11 -11.17 -13.26 -14.97
C TYR A 11 -12.25 -13.92 -15.83
N ASN A 12 -13.00 -14.87 -15.25
CA ASN A 12 -14.12 -15.58 -15.90
C ASN A 12 -13.73 -16.19 -17.26
N PRO A 13 -12.64 -16.97 -17.37
CA PRO A 13 -12.21 -17.53 -18.65
C PRO A 13 -13.30 -18.39 -19.27
N GLY A 14 -13.51 -18.25 -20.60
CA GLY A 14 -14.50 -18.98 -21.35
C GLY A 14 -15.95 -18.52 -21.16
N SER A 15 -16.19 -17.42 -20.47
CA SER A 15 -17.53 -16.85 -20.29
C SER A 15 -17.70 -15.56 -21.13
N VAL A 16 -18.97 -15.13 -21.29
CA VAL A 16 -19.29 -13.84 -21.96
C VAL A 16 -18.65 -12.64 -21.25
N ASN A 17 -18.34 -12.77 -19.97
CA ASN A 17 -17.71 -11.75 -19.15
C ASN A 17 -16.21 -12.04 -18.93
N GLU A 18 -15.56 -12.71 -19.86
CA GLU A 18 -14.11 -12.91 -19.81
C GLU A 18 -13.37 -11.57 -19.90
N LEU A 19 -12.47 -11.33 -18.96
CA LEU A 19 -11.63 -10.14 -18.92
C LEU A 19 -10.17 -10.56 -18.76
N CYS A 20 -9.37 -10.35 -19.80
CA CYS A 20 -7.93 -10.45 -19.71
C CYS A 20 -7.41 -9.15 -19.05
N LEU A 21 -7.14 -9.21 -17.75
CA LEU A 21 -6.67 -8.03 -17.01
C LEU A 21 -5.19 -7.77 -17.24
N PHE A 22 -4.35 -8.81 -17.13
CA PHE A 22 -2.91 -8.72 -17.37
C PHE A 22 -2.49 -9.72 -18.42
N LYS A 23 -1.70 -9.24 -19.41
CA LYS A 23 -1.06 -10.04 -20.43
C LYS A 23 0.43 -9.66 -20.48
N ASP A 24 1.27 -10.62 -20.08
CA ASP A 24 2.73 -10.47 -20.00
C ASP A 24 3.14 -9.20 -19.23
N PHE A 25 2.43 -8.90 -18.14
CA PHE A 25 2.68 -7.72 -17.33
C PHE A 25 3.98 -7.87 -16.55
N ASN A 26 4.84 -6.87 -16.68
CA ASN A 26 6.14 -6.81 -16.02
C ASN A 26 6.25 -5.53 -15.18
N LEU A 27 6.79 -5.65 -13.97
CA LEU A 27 7.10 -4.53 -13.09
C LEU A 27 8.28 -4.89 -12.19
N THR A 28 9.26 -4.00 -12.11
CA THR A 28 10.34 -4.11 -11.13
C THR A 28 10.33 -2.88 -10.23
N VAL A 29 10.39 -3.08 -8.92
CA VAL A 29 10.55 -2.03 -7.90
C VAL A 29 11.86 -2.30 -7.16
N LYS A 30 12.77 -1.33 -7.18
CA LYS A 30 14.10 -1.46 -6.55
C LYS A 30 13.98 -1.34 -5.03
N ASP A 31 14.99 -1.86 -4.31
CA ASP A 31 15.04 -1.69 -2.86
C ASP A 31 15.12 -0.21 -2.47
N GLY A 32 14.30 0.17 -1.50
CA GLY A 32 14.18 1.56 -1.03
C GLY A 32 13.48 2.51 -2.00
N GLU A 33 13.01 2.04 -3.17
CA GLU A 33 12.27 2.86 -4.12
C GLU A 33 10.84 3.10 -3.65
N PHE A 34 10.38 4.33 -3.72
CA PHE A 34 8.99 4.70 -3.49
C PHE A 34 8.31 4.98 -4.83
N VAL A 35 7.45 4.08 -5.25
CA VAL A 35 6.73 4.14 -6.53
C VAL A 35 5.29 4.58 -6.32
N SER A 36 4.88 5.67 -6.98
CA SER A 36 3.49 6.13 -7.05
C SER A 36 2.82 5.58 -8.30
N VAL A 37 1.66 4.94 -8.15
CA VAL A 37 0.89 4.33 -9.25
C VAL A 37 -0.43 5.05 -9.39
N VAL A 38 -0.67 5.61 -10.57
CA VAL A 38 -1.92 6.27 -10.96
C VAL A 38 -2.58 5.53 -12.12
N GLY A 39 -3.83 5.83 -12.41
CA GLY A 39 -4.55 5.22 -13.53
C GLY A 39 -6.05 5.29 -13.33
N SER A 40 -6.83 5.10 -14.40
CA SER A 40 -8.30 5.07 -14.38
C SER A 40 -8.84 3.92 -13.53
N ASN A 41 -10.13 4.00 -13.20
CA ASN A 41 -10.83 2.86 -12.60
C ASN A 41 -10.79 1.67 -13.56
N GLY A 42 -10.61 0.46 -13.02
CA GLY A 42 -10.48 -0.74 -13.85
C GLY A 42 -9.11 -0.94 -14.53
N SER A 43 -8.15 -0.03 -14.36
CA SER A 43 -6.82 -0.17 -14.99
C SER A 43 -5.95 -1.31 -14.41
N GLY A 44 -6.37 -1.95 -13.32
CA GLY A 44 -5.68 -3.10 -12.72
C GLY A 44 -4.84 -2.78 -11.47
N LYS A 45 -4.80 -1.53 -10.98
CA LYS A 45 -3.97 -1.11 -9.82
C LYS A 45 -4.22 -1.97 -8.57
N THR A 46 -5.45 -2.04 -8.11
CA THR A 46 -5.82 -2.83 -6.92
C THR A 46 -5.60 -4.33 -7.16
N SER A 47 -5.85 -4.82 -8.38
CA SER A 47 -5.57 -6.22 -8.73
C SER A 47 -4.08 -6.53 -8.69
N MET A 48 -3.23 -5.62 -9.18
CA MET A 48 -1.78 -5.72 -9.07
C MET A 48 -1.35 -5.82 -7.59
N LEU A 49 -1.85 -4.94 -6.72
CA LEU A 49 -1.57 -5.00 -5.28
C LEU A 49 -2.04 -6.32 -4.65
N ASN A 50 -3.23 -6.80 -5.02
CA ASN A 50 -3.77 -8.06 -4.52
C ASN A 50 -2.97 -9.28 -5.00
N ILE A 51 -2.43 -9.23 -6.22
CA ILE A 51 -1.50 -10.25 -6.75
C ILE A 51 -0.20 -10.26 -5.96
N ILE A 52 0.39 -9.10 -5.68
CA ILE A 52 1.60 -8.99 -4.85
C ILE A 52 1.35 -9.56 -3.45
N CYS A 53 0.21 -9.20 -2.83
CA CYS A 53 -0.16 -9.69 -1.50
C CYS A 53 -0.54 -11.18 -1.48
N GLY A 54 -0.83 -11.80 -2.63
CA GLY A 54 -1.25 -13.19 -2.73
C GLY A 54 -2.75 -13.43 -2.51
N SER A 55 -3.54 -12.38 -2.39
CA SER A 55 -5.01 -12.48 -2.28
C SER A 55 -5.65 -12.86 -3.62
N ILE A 56 -4.96 -12.62 -4.74
CA ILE A 56 -5.34 -13.06 -6.09
C ILE A 56 -4.18 -13.88 -6.65
N ALA A 57 -4.46 -15.10 -7.07
CA ALA A 57 -3.49 -15.95 -7.75
C ALA A 57 -3.33 -15.51 -9.22
N VAL A 58 -2.11 -15.56 -9.73
CA VAL A 58 -1.82 -15.38 -11.16
C VAL A 58 -2.11 -16.67 -11.94
N ASP A 59 -2.45 -16.54 -13.21
CA ASP A 59 -2.65 -17.70 -14.09
C ASP A 59 -1.30 -18.21 -14.60
N SER A 60 -0.35 -17.30 -14.88
CA SER A 60 1.05 -17.61 -15.18
C SER A 60 1.95 -16.42 -14.85
N GLY A 61 3.26 -16.64 -14.91
CA GLY A 61 4.29 -15.66 -14.56
C GLY A 61 4.92 -15.94 -13.20
N LYS A 62 5.78 -15.03 -12.74
CA LYS A 62 6.50 -15.15 -11.46
C LYS A 62 6.47 -13.85 -10.67
N ILE A 63 6.42 -13.99 -9.36
CA ILE A 63 6.54 -12.89 -8.39
C ILE A 63 7.75 -13.18 -7.52
N LEU A 64 8.75 -12.30 -7.57
CA LEU A 64 9.97 -12.45 -6.79
C LEU A 64 10.09 -11.32 -5.78
N ILE A 65 10.50 -11.64 -4.55
CA ILE A 65 10.95 -10.66 -3.54
C ILE A 65 12.38 -11.01 -3.17
N HIS A 66 13.32 -10.09 -3.40
CA HIS A 66 14.78 -10.31 -3.22
C HIS A 66 15.28 -11.57 -3.94
N GLY A 67 14.74 -11.87 -5.14
CA GLY A 67 15.09 -13.05 -5.92
C GLY A 67 14.40 -14.35 -5.47
N GLU A 68 13.67 -14.35 -4.36
CA GLU A 68 12.90 -15.51 -3.89
C GLU A 68 11.54 -15.55 -4.61
N ASP A 69 11.23 -16.70 -5.21
CA ASP A 69 9.93 -16.92 -5.86
C ASP A 69 8.82 -17.15 -4.82
N ILE A 70 7.93 -16.16 -4.71
CA ILE A 70 6.78 -16.21 -3.80
C ILE A 70 5.46 -16.50 -4.53
N THR A 71 5.49 -16.80 -5.81
CA THR A 71 4.29 -16.91 -6.68
C THR A 71 3.22 -17.84 -6.12
N ARG A 72 3.63 -18.94 -5.50
CA ARG A 72 2.72 -19.95 -4.93
C ARG A 72 2.61 -19.88 -3.40
N GLN A 73 3.29 -18.93 -2.76
CA GLN A 73 3.17 -18.75 -1.31
C GLN A 73 1.76 -18.27 -0.96
N LYS A 74 1.21 -18.82 0.12
CA LYS A 74 -0.08 -18.39 0.67
C LYS A 74 -0.03 -16.94 1.14
N ASP A 75 -1.14 -16.24 1.06
CA ASP A 75 -1.27 -14.82 1.42
C ASP A 75 -0.77 -14.50 2.83
N TYR A 76 -1.14 -15.30 3.86
CA TYR A 76 -0.69 -15.09 5.24
C TYR A 76 0.82 -15.23 5.43
N ILE A 77 1.52 -15.97 4.56
CA ILE A 77 3.00 -16.07 4.56
C ILE A 77 3.58 -14.79 3.98
N ARG A 78 3.06 -14.33 2.81
CA ARG A 78 3.51 -13.09 2.19
C ARG A 78 3.26 -11.88 3.08
N GLN A 79 2.12 -11.82 3.75
CA GLN A 79 1.76 -10.73 4.65
C GLN A 79 2.69 -10.60 5.87
N ARG A 80 3.49 -11.61 6.21
CA ARG A 80 4.56 -11.45 7.22
C ARG A 80 5.64 -10.47 6.77
N ARG A 81 5.88 -10.39 5.45
CA ARG A 81 6.93 -9.58 4.81
C ARG A 81 6.39 -8.29 4.19
N ILE A 82 5.06 -8.18 4.03
CA ILE A 82 4.40 -7.06 3.38
C ILE A 82 3.57 -6.30 4.42
N GLY A 83 3.81 -5.00 4.54
CA GLY A 83 2.90 -4.07 5.22
C GLY A 83 1.86 -3.57 4.22
N ARG A 84 0.59 -3.52 4.61
CA ARG A 84 -0.46 -2.94 3.77
C ARG A 84 -1.30 -1.95 4.56
N VAL A 85 -1.46 -0.76 4.00
CA VAL A 85 -2.39 0.26 4.50
C VAL A 85 -3.51 0.39 3.47
N TYR A 86 -4.75 0.23 3.93
CA TYR A 86 -5.94 0.24 3.10
C TYR A 86 -6.58 1.61 3.03
N GLN A 87 -7.41 1.84 2.02
CA GLN A 87 -8.27 3.00 1.91
C GLN A 87 -9.21 3.12 3.14
N ASP A 88 -9.81 2.01 3.55
CA ASP A 88 -10.59 1.91 4.79
C ASP A 88 -9.67 1.42 5.91
N PRO A 89 -9.35 2.26 6.91
CA PRO A 89 -8.47 1.88 8.01
C PRO A 89 -9.03 0.74 8.88
N SER A 90 -10.33 0.46 8.82
CA SER A 90 -10.94 -0.66 9.55
C SER A 90 -10.44 -2.02 9.06
N LYS A 91 -9.93 -2.09 7.83
CA LYS A 91 -9.32 -3.33 7.30
C LYS A 91 -7.91 -3.60 7.83
N GLY A 92 -7.24 -2.56 8.33
CA GLY A 92 -5.89 -2.64 8.92
C GLY A 92 -5.88 -2.58 10.45
N THR A 93 -7.03 -2.37 11.10
CA THR A 93 -7.18 -2.23 12.55
C THR A 93 -8.36 -3.06 13.07
N CYS A 94 -8.43 -3.25 14.38
CA CYS A 94 -9.59 -3.84 15.04
C CYS A 94 -10.36 -2.73 15.78
N PRO A 95 -11.44 -2.16 15.21
CA PRO A 95 -12.13 -0.99 15.77
C PRO A 95 -12.66 -1.18 17.18
N GLY A 96 -13.08 -2.40 17.53
CA GLY A 96 -13.59 -2.74 18.87
C GLY A 96 -12.52 -2.92 19.95
N MET A 97 -11.24 -2.91 19.55
CA MET A 97 -10.10 -3.03 20.45
C MET A 97 -9.45 -1.68 20.72
N THR A 98 -8.76 -1.56 21.84
CA THR A 98 -7.99 -0.37 22.22
C THR A 98 -6.73 -0.21 21.34
N ILE A 99 -6.11 0.97 21.37
CA ILE A 99 -4.83 1.22 20.69
C ILE A 99 -3.76 0.23 21.20
N LEU A 100 -3.67 0.03 22.50
CA LEU A 100 -2.73 -0.91 23.12
C LEU A 100 -2.90 -2.35 22.58
N GLU A 101 -4.14 -2.82 22.48
CA GLU A 101 -4.46 -4.15 21.96
C GLU A 101 -4.11 -4.28 20.47
N ASN A 102 -4.47 -3.28 19.67
CA ASN A 102 -4.14 -3.24 18.24
C ASN A 102 -2.62 -3.28 18.01
N MET A 103 -1.85 -2.45 18.71
CA MET A 103 -0.39 -2.43 18.58
C MET A 103 0.24 -3.74 19.09
N SER A 104 -0.30 -4.33 20.15
CA SER A 104 0.18 -5.63 20.65
C SER A 104 -0.03 -6.75 19.61
N ILE A 105 -1.16 -6.76 18.90
CA ILE A 105 -1.42 -7.72 17.82
C ILE A 105 -0.46 -7.47 16.65
N ALA A 106 -0.27 -6.22 16.25
CA ALA A 106 0.62 -5.86 15.15
C ALA A 106 2.08 -6.27 15.43
N GLU A 107 2.56 -6.09 16.66
CA GLU A 107 3.91 -6.51 17.06
C GLU A 107 4.10 -8.04 17.02
N ASN A 108 3.03 -8.78 17.17
CA ASN A 108 3.08 -10.25 17.11
C ASN A 108 2.97 -10.80 15.68
N LYS A 109 2.92 -9.94 14.68
CA LYS A 109 2.89 -10.32 13.26
C LYS A 109 4.06 -11.28 12.95
N GLY A 110 3.71 -12.44 12.40
CA GLY A 110 4.70 -13.46 12.00
C GLY A 110 5.27 -14.31 13.12
N LYS A 111 4.98 -14.02 14.39
CA LYS A 111 5.39 -14.84 15.53
C LYS A 111 4.45 -16.04 15.71
N PRO A 112 4.97 -17.17 16.23
CA PRO A 112 4.12 -18.31 16.55
C PRO A 112 3.13 -17.93 17.67
N TYR A 113 1.89 -18.39 17.54
CA TYR A 113 0.90 -18.26 18.61
C TYR A 113 1.22 -19.21 19.77
N ASN A 114 1.03 -18.71 20.98
CA ASN A 114 1.15 -19.49 22.20
C ASN A 114 0.02 -19.15 23.18
N LEU A 115 -0.02 -19.79 24.35
CA LEU A 115 -0.99 -19.52 25.39
C LEU A 115 -0.67 -18.28 26.26
N GLY A 116 0.31 -17.48 25.85
CA GLY A 116 0.65 -16.23 26.51
C GLY A 116 -0.41 -15.15 26.32
N ARG A 117 -0.31 -14.08 27.14
CA ARG A 117 -1.19 -12.92 27.03
C ARG A 117 -0.97 -12.22 25.67
N GLY A 118 -2.05 -12.00 24.89
CA GLY A 118 -2.02 -11.30 23.61
C GLY A 118 -1.66 -9.82 23.76
N VAL A 119 -1.92 -9.21 24.92
CA VAL A 119 -1.62 -7.80 25.20
C VAL A 119 -0.37 -7.68 26.06
N ASN A 120 0.62 -6.98 25.55
CA ASN A 120 1.88 -6.74 26.26
C ASN A 120 1.88 -5.39 26.98
N LYS A 121 1.36 -5.39 28.23
CA LYS A 121 1.32 -4.18 29.05
C LYS A 121 2.71 -3.63 29.41
N ALA A 122 3.75 -4.46 29.43
CA ALA A 122 5.11 -4.02 29.73
C ALA A 122 5.69 -3.12 28.61
N LYS A 123 5.12 -3.18 27.40
CA LYS A 123 5.52 -2.34 26.26
C LYS A 123 4.71 -1.06 26.09
N LEU A 124 3.87 -0.72 27.06
CA LEU A 124 3.01 0.46 26.99
C LEU A 124 3.80 1.73 26.67
N GLU A 125 4.92 1.97 27.36
CA GLU A 125 5.75 3.15 27.12
C GLU A 125 6.44 3.10 25.74
N THR A 126 6.94 1.95 25.31
CA THR A 126 7.49 1.78 23.96
C THR A 126 6.49 2.15 22.89
N TYR A 127 5.22 1.72 23.04
CA TYR A 127 4.17 2.06 22.08
C TYR A 127 3.82 3.56 22.12
N ARG A 128 3.82 4.19 23.30
CA ARG A 128 3.66 5.63 23.41
C ARG A 128 4.76 6.41 22.70
N GLU A 129 6.00 5.97 22.86
CA GLU A 129 7.15 6.56 22.17
C GLU A 129 7.04 6.43 20.65
N MET A 130 6.53 5.30 20.12
CA MET A 130 6.26 5.13 18.70
C MET A 130 5.14 6.03 18.18
N LEU A 131 4.15 6.38 19.03
CA LEU A 131 3.02 7.22 18.65
C LEU A 131 3.32 8.72 18.72
N ARG A 132 4.21 9.17 19.63
CA ARG A 132 4.55 10.59 19.81
C ARG A 132 4.94 11.33 18.53
N PRO A 133 5.80 10.74 17.64
CA PRO A 133 6.19 11.42 16.40
C PRO A 133 5.03 11.69 15.44
N LEU A 134 3.89 10.99 15.60
CA LEU A 134 2.70 11.22 14.79
C LEU A 134 2.04 12.58 15.08
N ASN A 135 2.29 13.17 16.25
CA ASN A 135 1.71 14.44 16.71
C ASN A 135 0.17 14.50 16.64
N LEU A 136 -0.50 13.37 16.96
CA LEU A 136 -1.96 13.22 16.90
C LEU A 136 -2.60 12.96 18.27
N GLY A 137 -1.81 13.01 19.35
CA GLY A 137 -2.26 12.74 20.73
C GLY A 137 -2.72 11.30 20.94
N LEU A 138 -2.22 10.34 20.16
CA LEU A 138 -2.56 8.92 20.28
C LEU A 138 -1.85 8.27 21.46
N GLU A 139 -0.68 8.77 21.83
CA GLU A 139 0.13 8.31 22.95
C GLU A 139 -0.61 8.39 24.29
N ASP A 140 -1.52 9.37 24.43
CA ASP A 140 -2.34 9.53 25.63
C ASP A 140 -3.64 8.72 25.62
N LYS A 141 -3.94 8.08 24.48
CA LYS A 141 -5.21 7.37 24.22
C LYS A 141 -5.08 5.85 24.19
N MET A 142 -4.05 5.28 24.80
CA MET A 142 -3.75 3.84 24.71
C MET A 142 -4.90 2.91 25.12
N GLY A 143 -5.77 3.36 26.03
CA GLY A 143 -6.97 2.62 26.49
C GLY A 143 -8.24 2.93 25.68
N VAL A 144 -8.16 3.80 24.67
CA VAL A 144 -9.32 4.20 23.84
C VAL A 144 -9.50 3.20 22.70
N GLN A 145 -10.75 2.83 22.42
CA GLN A 145 -11.08 1.98 21.27
C GLN A 145 -10.77 2.68 19.95
N VAL A 146 -10.14 1.96 19.03
CA VAL A 146 -9.73 2.49 17.72
C VAL A 146 -10.93 2.96 16.90
N GLY A 147 -12.11 2.36 17.09
CA GLY A 147 -13.34 2.77 16.42
C GLY A 147 -13.80 4.20 16.76
N SER A 148 -13.41 4.75 17.92
CA SER A 148 -13.75 6.12 18.34
C SER A 148 -12.73 7.18 17.88
N LEU A 149 -11.63 6.80 17.25
CA LEU A 149 -10.64 7.71 16.70
C LEU A 149 -11.17 8.41 15.46
N SER A 150 -10.66 9.63 15.18
CA SER A 150 -10.90 10.28 13.90
C SER A 150 -10.34 9.46 12.73
N GLY A 151 -10.83 9.69 11.50
CA GLY A 151 -10.34 8.99 10.31
C GLY A 151 -8.81 9.10 10.16
N GLY A 152 -8.25 10.29 10.31
CA GLY A 152 -6.81 10.53 10.21
C GLY A 152 -6.01 9.86 11.33
N GLN A 153 -6.49 9.93 12.58
CA GLN A 153 -5.86 9.23 13.71
C GLN A 153 -5.82 7.71 13.47
N ARG A 154 -6.93 7.15 12.98
CA ARG A 154 -7.02 5.71 12.67
C ARG A 154 -6.11 5.33 11.52
N GLN A 155 -6.03 6.17 10.48
CA GLN A 155 -5.15 5.93 9.34
C GLN A 155 -3.67 6.00 9.71
N ALA A 156 -3.27 7.00 10.52
CA ALA A 156 -1.91 7.12 11.03
C ALA A 156 -1.53 5.93 11.94
N LEU A 157 -2.47 5.46 12.78
CA LEU A 157 -2.28 4.25 13.57
C LEU A 157 -2.10 3.01 12.68
N ALA A 158 -2.93 2.85 11.64
CA ALA A 158 -2.83 1.74 10.69
C ALA A 158 -1.47 1.74 9.97
N LEU A 159 -0.97 2.92 9.56
CA LEU A 159 0.35 3.08 8.95
C LEU A 159 1.47 2.67 9.92
N LEU A 160 1.42 3.16 11.16
CA LEU A 160 2.39 2.78 12.18
C LEU A 160 2.39 1.27 12.41
N MET A 161 1.20 0.67 12.60
CA MET A 161 1.05 -0.77 12.80
C MET A 161 1.59 -1.60 11.62
N ALA A 162 1.36 -1.15 10.38
CA ALA A 162 1.86 -1.81 9.18
C ALA A 162 3.40 -1.80 9.08
N THR A 163 4.04 -0.82 9.73
CA THR A 163 5.49 -0.55 9.63
C THR A 163 6.27 -0.76 10.93
N MET A 164 5.62 -1.18 12.03
CA MET A 164 6.29 -1.35 13.33
C MET A 164 7.10 -2.64 13.46
N THR A 165 6.86 -3.62 12.61
CA THR A 165 7.68 -4.84 12.48
C THR A 165 8.50 -4.77 11.19
N PRO A 166 9.65 -5.46 11.11
CA PRO A 166 10.41 -5.54 9.87
C PRO A 166 9.55 -6.08 8.73
N ILE A 167 9.53 -5.35 7.62
CA ILE A 167 8.85 -5.72 6.37
C ILE A 167 9.79 -5.45 5.20
N ASP A 168 9.66 -6.23 4.12
CA ASP A 168 10.42 -6.01 2.89
C ASP A 168 9.74 -4.97 2.00
N PHE A 169 8.41 -4.84 2.14
CA PHE A 169 7.60 -4.07 1.22
C PHE A 169 6.41 -3.40 1.92
N LEU A 170 6.16 -2.12 1.59
CA LEU A 170 4.98 -1.38 2.03
C LEU A 170 4.04 -1.12 0.85
N ILE A 171 2.78 -1.46 1.02
CA ILE A 171 1.71 -1.17 0.06
C ILE A 171 0.75 -0.15 0.66
N LEU A 172 0.53 0.94 -0.07
CA LEU A 172 -0.40 2.01 0.27
C LEU A 172 -1.51 2.03 -0.77
N ASP A 173 -2.71 1.57 -0.40
CA ASP A 173 -3.84 1.39 -1.30
C ASP A 173 -4.85 2.52 -1.06
N GLU A 174 -4.70 3.65 -1.77
CA GLU A 174 -5.55 4.85 -1.68
C GLU A 174 -5.75 5.35 -0.24
N HIS A 175 -4.75 5.21 0.59
CA HIS A 175 -4.81 5.33 2.05
C HIS A 175 -5.21 6.72 2.57
N THR A 176 -5.31 7.73 1.70
CA THR A 176 -5.75 9.08 2.06
C THR A 176 -7.09 9.47 1.43
N ALA A 177 -7.67 8.62 0.57
CA ALA A 177 -8.84 8.98 -0.22
C ALA A 177 -10.12 9.23 0.60
N ALA A 178 -10.24 8.60 1.77
CA ALA A 178 -11.39 8.75 2.67
C ALA A 178 -11.23 9.87 3.71
N LEU A 179 -10.15 10.67 3.62
CA LEU A 179 -9.84 11.74 4.56
C LEU A 179 -10.17 13.11 3.98
N ASP A 180 -10.47 14.07 4.86
CA ASP A 180 -10.55 15.49 4.45
C ASP A 180 -9.17 15.99 3.98
N PRO A 181 -9.12 17.04 3.14
CA PRO A 181 -7.85 17.48 2.51
C PRO A 181 -6.73 17.82 3.49
N ARG A 182 -7.07 18.45 4.63
CA ARG A 182 -6.06 18.82 5.65
C ARG A 182 -5.48 17.59 6.34
N THR A 183 -6.34 16.67 6.70
CA THR A 183 -5.93 15.41 7.34
C THR A 183 -5.15 14.52 6.38
N ALA A 184 -5.57 14.45 5.10
CA ALA A 184 -4.86 13.72 4.06
C ALA A 184 -3.42 14.22 3.88
N GLU A 185 -3.22 15.55 3.89
CA GLU A 185 -1.88 16.16 3.81
C GLU A 185 -0.99 15.78 4.99
N ILE A 186 -1.55 15.77 6.22
CA ILE A 186 -0.81 15.35 7.43
C ILE A 186 -0.39 13.88 7.31
N VAL A 187 -1.32 13.01 6.91
CA VAL A 187 -1.05 11.57 6.76
C VAL A 187 -0.03 11.32 5.65
N MET A 188 -0.08 12.05 4.54
CA MET A 188 0.92 11.92 3.46
C MET A 188 2.32 12.32 3.90
N LYS A 189 2.47 13.45 4.59
CA LYS A 189 3.77 13.88 5.15
C LYS A 189 4.33 12.86 6.11
N LEU A 190 3.49 12.33 6.99
CA LEU A 190 3.85 11.27 7.92
C LEU A 190 4.28 9.99 7.19
N THR A 191 3.55 9.64 6.12
CA THR A 191 3.87 8.47 5.29
C THR A 191 5.26 8.63 4.66
N ASP A 192 5.54 9.77 4.03
CA ASP A 192 6.83 10.04 3.41
C ASP A 192 7.96 10.00 4.44
N GLN A 193 7.76 10.65 5.59
CA GLN A 193 8.73 10.62 6.69
C GLN A 193 9.08 9.18 7.10
N ILE A 194 8.08 8.34 7.41
CA ILE A 194 8.29 6.95 7.83
C ILE A 194 8.99 6.14 6.74
N VAL A 195 8.57 6.30 5.48
CA VAL A 195 9.16 5.59 4.33
C VAL A 195 10.63 5.97 4.16
N ARG A 196 10.97 7.28 4.23
CA ARG A 196 12.34 7.76 4.07
C ARG A 196 13.24 7.36 5.23
N GLU A 197 12.79 7.57 6.47
CA GLU A 197 13.57 7.21 7.67
C GLU A 197 13.90 5.73 7.71
N LYS A 198 12.95 4.86 7.34
CA LYS A 198 13.13 3.40 7.34
C LYS A 198 13.66 2.85 6.02
N LYS A 199 13.88 3.69 4.99
CA LYS A 199 14.30 3.29 3.64
C LYS A 199 13.45 2.17 3.06
N MET A 200 12.12 2.29 3.19
CA MET A 200 11.19 1.24 2.84
C MET A 200 10.92 1.19 1.34
N THR A 201 10.99 0.00 0.75
CA THR A 201 10.47 -0.22 -0.60
C THR A 201 8.96 -0.08 -0.58
N THR A 202 8.39 0.87 -1.34
CA THR A 202 6.97 1.25 -1.20
C THR A 202 6.29 1.36 -2.56
N VAL A 203 5.07 0.82 -2.66
CA VAL A 203 4.15 1.07 -3.76
C VAL A 203 2.89 1.75 -3.23
N MET A 204 2.63 2.95 -3.71
CA MET A 204 1.44 3.74 -3.38
C MET A 204 0.53 3.83 -4.59
N VAL A 205 -0.68 3.31 -4.47
CA VAL A 205 -1.77 3.58 -5.42
C VAL A 205 -2.54 4.80 -4.93
N THR A 206 -2.75 5.77 -5.81
CA THR A 206 -3.52 6.98 -5.50
C THR A 206 -4.25 7.53 -6.72
N HIS A 207 -5.40 8.16 -6.50
CA HIS A 207 -6.10 8.97 -7.50
C HIS A 207 -5.69 10.45 -7.43
N ASN A 208 -4.98 10.88 -6.40
CA ASN A 208 -4.51 12.25 -6.26
C ASN A 208 -3.20 12.43 -7.01
N LEU A 209 -3.28 13.06 -8.20
CA LEU A 209 -2.12 13.30 -9.07
C LEU A 209 -1.08 14.20 -8.41
N ARG A 210 -1.50 15.16 -7.57
CA ARG A 210 -0.57 16.01 -6.82
C ARG A 210 0.30 15.16 -5.90
N TYR A 211 -0.30 14.26 -5.14
CA TYR A 211 0.47 13.36 -4.26
C TYR A 211 1.36 12.41 -5.05
N ALA A 212 0.91 11.89 -6.20
CA ALA A 212 1.74 11.04 -7.04
C ALA A 212 2.98 11.76 -7.60
N LEU A 213 2.86 13.07 -7.89
CA LEU A 213 3.97 13.90 -8.35
C LEU A 213 4.89 14.35 -7.20
N GLU A 214 4.30 14.75 -6.07
CA GLU A 214 5.04 15.31 -4.93
C GLU A 214 5.81 14.23 -4.16
N TYR A 215 5.20 13.04 -3.98
CA TYR A 215 5.76 11.95 -3.19
C TYR A 215 6.26 10.79 -4.07
N GLY A 216 7.27 10.09 -3.56
CA GLY A 216 7.88 8.96 -4.27
C GLY A 216 8.96 9.37 -5.27
N ASP A 217 9.72 8.38 -5.71
CA ASP A 217 10.89 8.53 -6.58
C ASP A 217 10.53 8.26 -8.06
N ARG A 218 9.43 7.53 -8.28
CA ARG A 218 8.96 7.07 -9.58
C ARG A 218 7.45 7.17 -9.66
N ILE A 219 6.93 7.55 -10.83
CA ILE A 219 5.51 7.53 -11.15
C ILE A 219 5.23 6.55 -12.28
N LEU A 220 4.23 5.70 -12.05
CA LEU A 220 3.69 4.79 -13.05
C LEU A 220 2.25 5.17 -13.35
N MET A 221 1.87 5.16 -14.62
CA MET A 221 0.47 5.23 -15.04
C MET A 221 0.05 3.88 -15.62
N MET A 222 -1.03 3.35 -15.07
CA MET A 222 -1.64 2.10 -15.56
C MET A 222 -2.93 2.38 -16.34
N HIS A 223 -3.07 1.69 -17.46
CA HIS A 223 -4.31 1.66 -18.24
C HIS A 223 -4.53 0.25 -18.82
N GLN A 224 -5.74 -0.30 -18.63
CA GLN A 224 -6.15 -1.63 -19.15
C GLN A 224 -5.08 -2.71 -18.92
N GLY A 225 -4.56 -2.82 -17.71
CA GLY A 225 -3.56 -3.82 -17.34
C GLY A 225 -2.15 -3.60 -17.88
N LYS A 226 -1.85 -2.43 -18.46
CA LYS A 226 -0.53 -2.07 -18.97
C LYS A 226 0.03 -0.84 -18.28
N ILE A 227 1.35 -0.73 -18.22
CA ILE A 227 2.05 0.51 -17.84
C ILE A 227 2.20 1.35 -19.10
N VAL A 228 1.58 2.53 -19.10
CA VAL A 228 1.56 3.49 -20.23
C VAL A 228 2.45 4.70 -19.98
N LEU A 229 2.85 4.93 -18.74
CA LEU A 229 3.85 5.93 -18.35
C LEU A 229 4.72 5.34 -17.26
N ASP A 230 6.02 5.54 -17.36
CA ASP A 230 7.01 5.16 -16.37
C ASP A 230 8.09 6.22 -16.32
N LYS A 231 8.14 7.02 -15.26
CA LYS A 231 9.08 8.13 -15.09
C LYS A 231 9.72 8.12 -13.71
N VAL A 232 11.04 8.27 -13.68
CA VAL A 232 11.84 8.20 -12.46
C VAL A 232 12.73 9.44 -12.31
N GLY A 233 13.01 9.86 -11.09
CA GLY A 233 13.95 10.91 -10.76
C GLY A 233 13.64 12.24 -11.48
N GLU A 234 14.62 12.79 -12.21
CA GLU A 234 14.46 14.07 -12.89
C GLU A 234 13.34 14.08 -13.93
N GLU A 235 13.12 12.96 -14.63
CA GLU A 235 12.02 12.87 -15.59
C GLU A 235 10.66 12.99 -14.89
N LYS A 236 10.50 12.38 -13.71
CA LYS A 236 9.32 12.55 -12.88
C LYS A 236 9.17 13.99 -12.40
N ASN A 237 10.25 14.62 -11.94
CA ASN A 237 10.23 15.97 -11.37
C ASN A 237 9.86 17.06 -12.39
N ARG A 238 10.02 16.78 -13.69
CA ARG A 238 9.62 17.68 -14.78
C ARG A 238 8.13 17.56 -15.14
N LEU A 239 7.46 16.47 -14.72
CA LEU A 239 6.05 16.28 -15.00
C LEU A 239 5.18 17.25 -14.18
N ASN A 240 4.10 17.69 -14.79
CA ASN A 240 3.04 18.43 -14.11
C ASN A 240 1.68 17.72 -14.26
N THR A 241 0.70 18.18 -13.51
CA THR A 241 -0.63 17.57 -13.50
C THR A 241 -1.30 17.62 -14.87
N ASP A 242 -1.09 18.69 -15.63
CA ASP A 242 -1.73 18.87 -16.95
C ASP A 242 -1.18 17.89 -17.98
N GLU A 243 0.13 17.60 -17.94
CA GLU A 243 0.76 16.59 -18.79
C GLU A 243 0.19 15.20 -18.52
N ILE A 244 0.06 14.83 -17.22
CA ILE A 244 -0.52 13.54 -16.83
C ILE A 244 -1.99 13.46 -17.26
N MET A 245 -2.76 14.52 -17.06
CA MET A 245 -4.16 14.61 -17.52
C MET A 245 -4.25 14.55 -19.05
N GLY A 246 -3.31 15.17 -19.77
CA GLY A 246 -3.19 15.07 -21.22
C GLY A 246 -2.97 13.63 -21.70
N ILE A 247 -2.18 12.83 -20.99
CA ILE A 247 -1.97 11.41 -21.28
C ILE A 247 -3.26 10.63 -21.02
N PHE A 248 -3.94 10.87 -19.89
CA PHE A 248 -5.23 10.24 -19.57
C PHE A 248 -6.25 10.48 -20.69
N ASN A 249 -6.40 11.73 -21.12
CA ASN A 249 -7.37 12.11 -22.13
C ASN A 249 -7.07 11.47 -23.50
N ARG A 250 -5.81 11.44 -23.93
CA ARG A 250 -5.40 10.78 -25.18
C ARG A 250 -5.74 9.29 -25.17
N ILE A 251 -5.38 8.59 -24.09
CA ILE A 251 -5.63 7.16 -23.95
C ILE A 251 -7.14 6.87 -23.92
N SER A 252 -7.94 7.71 -23.28
CA SER A 252 -9.40 7.56 -23.23
C SER A 252 -10.04 7.76 -24.61
N VAL A 253 -9.55 8.71 -25.41
CA VAL A 253 -10.03 8.94 -26.77
C VAL A 253 -9.64 7.79 -27.72
N GLU A 254 -8.41 7.29 -27.63
CA GLU A 254 -7.94 6.17 -28.47
C GLU A 254 -8.67 4.86 -28.16
N CYS A 255 -9.16 4.67 -26.93
CA CYS A 255 -9.86 3.45 -26.50
C CYS A 255 -11.39 3.53 -26.67
N GLY A 256 -11.94 4.63 -27.19
CA GLY A 256 -13.36 4.75 -27.54
C GLY A 256 -14.33 4.80 -26.36
N ASN A 257 -13.93 5.39 -25.25
CA ASN A 257 -14.78 5.69 -24.08
C ASN A 257 -15.04 7.18 -23.99
#